data_ada973d176a207fc4303f0e0a6e0a7a8
#
_entry.id   ada973d176a207fc4303f0e0a6e0a7a8
#
_cell.length_a   1.000
_cell.length_b   1.000
_cell.length_c   1.000
_cell.angle_alpha   90.00
_cell.angle_beta   90.00
_cell.angle_gamma   90.00
#
_symmetry.space_group_name_H-M   'P 1'
#
loop_
_entity.id
_entity.type
_entity.pdbx_description
1 polymer ?
#
loop_
_entity_poly.entity_id
_entity_poly.type
_entity_poly.pdbx_seq_one_letter_code
_entity_poly.pdbx_strand_id
1 'polypeptide(L)'
;MEQKALAMFVHLSQTLHFGKTALAFHVSPSTLSRVIQRLEQEVTSDLLHRDNRSVALTDAGKKFKLYADKQLEQWQSFKSSLDDKKELLTGKLHIYCSVTAAYSHLPPLLERFRSQHPLVEIMLTTGDAADGLEFVQNKSVDFAIVAYPEHLPRSVYFHHLATLPLAVIAPTMQCRVLQLLQLDQHKAIAWSEIPIILPEHGTARKRFEYWYRKKQQGKANIYATVSGHEALVSMVALGCGVGIVPQVVVENSPVKERVQYLANVGEIEPFDVGVCCLNQFRSQPLIKAFFASIS
;
A
#
# COMPACT_ATOMS: atom_id res chain seq x y z
N MET A 1 -27.55 7.39 -14.26
CA MET A 1 -26.32 7.99 -14.86
C MET A 1 -25.91 7.22 -16.11
N GLU A 2 -25.73 7.89 -17.24
CA GLU A 2 -25.31 7.28 -18.50
C GLU A 2 -23.79 7.13 -18.53
N GLN A 3 -23.29 5.99 -19.00
CA GLN A 3 -21.85 5.73 -19.05
C GLN A 3 -21.06 6.71 -19.92
N LYS A 4 -21.67 7.16 -21.05
CA LYS A 4 -21.07 8.18 -21.89
C LYS A 4 -20.86 9.50 -21.14
N ALA A 5 -21.79 9.85 -20.24
CA ALA A 5 -21.68 11.04 -19.40
C ALA A 5 -20.52 10.90 -18.38
N LEU A 6 -20.35 9.73 -17.76
CA LEU A 6 -19.22 9.46 -16.87
C LEU A 6 -17.89 9.56 -17.62
N ALA A 7 -17.78 8.96 -18.81
CA ALA A 7 -16.56 9.03 -19.63
C ALA A 7 -16.22 10.48 -20.03
N MET A 8 -17.22 11.27 -20.40
CA MET A 8 -17.02 12.69 -20.71
C MET A 8 -16.53 13.48 -19.51
N PHE A 9 -17.07 13.20 -18.31
CA PHE A 9 -16.63 13.85 -17.08
C PHE A 9 -15.20 13.47 -16.71
N VAL A 10 -14.83 12.19 -16.78
CA VAL A 10 -13.48 11.71 -16.52
C VAL A 10 -12.47 12.38 -17.45
N HIS A 11 -12.72 12.39 -18.77
CA HIS A 11 -11.85 13.07 -19.72
C HIS A 11 -11.75 14.58 -19.46
N LEU A 12 -12.87 15.24 -19.11
CA LEU A 12 -12.87 16.65 -18.77
C LEU A 12 -12.08 16.92 -17.49
N SER A 13 -12.15 16.03 -16.50
CA SER A 13 -11.40 16.13 -15.26
C SER A 13 -9.86 16.02 -15.45
N GLN A 14 -9.43 15.36 -16.51
CA GLN A 14 -8.00 15.21 -16.87
C GLN A 14 -7.52 16.39 -17.73
N THR A 15 -8.32 16.82 -18.69
CA THR A 15 -7.92 17.87 -19.63
C THR A 15 -8.17 19.28 -19.11
N LEU A 16 -9.14 19.43 -18.19
CA LEU A 16 -9.66 20.69 -17.67
C LEU A 16 -10.06 21.66 -18.78
N HIS A 17 -10.48 21.13 -19.95
CA HIS A 17 -10.75 21.91 -21.13
C HIS A 17 -11.96 21.40 -21.90
N PHE A 18 -13.10 22.14 -21.84
CA PHE A 18 -14.35 21.76 -22.49
C PHE A 18 -14.20 21.54 -24.01
N GLY A 19 -13.49 22.41 -24.72
CA GLY A 19 -13.29 22.28 -26.16
C GLY A 19 -12.54 21.00 -26.56
N LYS A 20 -11.46 20.66 -25.85
CA LYS A 20 -10.69 19.41 -26.10
C LYS A 20 -11.54 18.17 -25.83
N THR A 21 -12.30 18.18 -24.73
CA THR A 21 -13.18 17.07 -24.37
C THR A 21 -14.33 16.94 -25.38
N ALA A 22 -14.97 18.04 -25.76
CA ALA A 22 -16.04 18.02 -26.74
C ALA A 22 -15.59 17.43 -28.08
N LEU A 23 -14.39 17.80 -28.55
CA LEU A 23 -13.79 17.26 -29.76
C LEU A 23 -13.53 15.73 -29.64
N ALA A 24 -12.97 15.29 -28.51
CA ALA A 24 -12.68 13.88 -28.26
C ALA A 24 -13.94 12.99 -28.27
N PHE A 25 -15.09 13.52 -27.87
CA PHE A 25 -16.36 12.79 -27.83
C PHE A 25 -17.29 13.11 -28.99
N HIS A 26 -16.84 13.87 -30.01
CA HIS A 26 -17.61 14.28 -31.18
C HIS A 26 -18.95 14.96 -30.81
N VAL A 27 -18.91 15.87 -29.84
CA VAL A 27 -20.08 16.67 -29.40
C VAL A 27 -19.74 18.16 -29.41
N SER A 28 -20.76 19.02 -29.36
CA SER A 28 -20.52 20.45 -29.17
C SER A 28 -20.15 20.78 -27.72
N PRO A 29 -19.37 21.86 -27.47
CA PRO A 29 -19.08 22.32 -26.10
C PRO A 29 -20.36 22.60 -25.28
N SER A 30 -21.41 23.08 -25.92
CA SER A 30 -22.73 23.30 -25.25
C SER A 30 -23.38 21.99 -24.86
N THR A 31 -23.31 20.96 -25.69
CA THR A 31 -23.80 19.61 -25.34
C THR A 31 -23.02 19.04 -24.15
N LEU A 32 -21.68 19.11 -24.19
CA LEU A 32 -20.84 18.66 -23.07
C LEU A 32 -21.22 19.41 -21.76
N SER A 33 -21.39 20.74 -21.84
CA SER A 33 -21.78 21.55 -20.67
C SER A 33 -23.09 21.07 -20.06
N ARG A 34 -24.10 20.77 -20.88
CA ARG A 34 -25.37 20.21 -20.41
C ARG A 34 -25.24 18.85 -19.77
N VAL A 35 -24.39 17.98 -20.33
CA VAL A 35 -24.10 16.65 -19.75
C VAL A 35 -23.49 16.81 -18.35
N ILE A 36 -22.52 17.71 -18.19
CA ILE A 36 -21.88 17.93 -16.88
C ILE A 36 -22.89 18.54 -15.90
N GLN A 37 -23.69 19.54 -16.31
CA GLN A 37 -24.73 20.11 -15.46
C GLN A 37 -25.75 19.05 -14.99
N ARG A 38 -26.12 18.12 -15.87
CA ARG A 38 -27.01 17.02 -15.48
C ARG A 38 -26.38 16.10 -14.43
N LEU A 39 -25.09 15.79 -14.57
CA LEU A 39 -24.35 15.01 -13.55
C LEU A 39 -24.31 15.75 -12.21
N GLU A 40 -24.03 17.06 -12.21
CA GLU A 40 -24.04 17.91 -11.01
C GLU A 40 -25.42 17.93 -10.34
N GLN A 41 -26.49 17.98 -11.10
CA GLN A 41 -27.88 17.87 -10.60
C GLN A 41 -28.15 16.48 -9.99
N GLU A 42 -27.75 15.40 -10.68
CA GLU A 42 -27.97 14.03 -10.19
C GLU A 42 -27.23 13.77 -8.86
N VAL A 43 -26.05 14.38 -8.66
CA VAL A 43 -25.25 14.23 -7.42
C VAL A 43 -25.53 15.36 -6.41
N THR A 44 -26.40 16.31 -6.74
CA THR A 44 -26.73 17.45 -5.91
C THR A 44 -25.54 18.27 -5.41
N SER A 45 -24.49 18.36 -6.22
CA SER A 45 -23.24 19.07 -5.89
C SER A 45 -22.52 19.51 -7.15
N ASP A 46 -21.90 20.70 -7.09
CA ASP A 46 -21.04 21.17 -8.16
C ASP A 46 -19.77 20.31 -8.22
N LEU A 47 -19.46 19.77 -9.38
CA LEU A 47 -18.27 18.95 -9.61
C LEU A 47 -17.08 19.76 -10.12
N LEU A 48 -17.37 20.94 -10.70
CA LEU A 48 -16.38 21.83 -11.30
C LEU A 48 -16.51 23.26 -10.78
N HIS A 49 -15.42 23.86 -10.41
CA HIS A 49 -15.28 25.30 -10.33
C HIS A 49 -15.10 25.85 -11.75
N ARG A 50 -15.98 26.78 -12.15
CA ARG A 50 -15.98 27.38 -13.48
C ARG A 50 -15.77 28.87 -13.33
N ASP A 51 -14.60 29.35 -13.66
CA ASP A 51 -14.33 30.77 -13.86
C ASP A 51 -14.22 31.06 -15.35
N ASN A 52 -14.41 32.32 -15.75
CA ASN A 52 -14.30 32.74 -17.14
C ASN A 52 -12.93 32.42 -17.80
N ARG A 53 -11.93 31.99 -17.00
CA ARG A 53 -10.55 31.74 -17.44
C ARG A 53 -10.01 30.36 -17.08
N SER A 54 -10.68 29.63 -16.19
CA SER A 54 -10.17 28.33 -15.70
C SER A 54 -11.29 27.35 -15.31
N VAL A 55 -11.00 26.08 -15.41
CA VAL A 55 -11.83 24.97 -14.95
C VAL A 55 -11.00 24.16 -13.96
N ALA A 56 -11.54 23.88 -12.78
CA ALA A 56 -10.92 23.05 -11.77
C ALA A 56 -11.94 22.11 -11.13
N LEU A 57 -11.50 20.99 -10.58
CA LEU A 57 -12.36 20.08 -9.82
C LEU A 57 -12.65 20.65 -8.43
N THR A 58 -13.90 20.56 -8.00
CA THR A 58 -14.28 20.71 -6.58
C THR A 58 -13.85 19.48 -5.80
N ASP A 59 -13.93 19.49 -4.47
CA ASP A 59 -13.70 18.29 -3.67
C ASP A 59 -14.75 17.20 -3.93
N ALA A 60 -15.99 17.59 -4.22
CA ALA A 60 -17.02 16.68 -4.73
C ALA A 60 -16.62 16.12 -6.10
N GLY A 61 -16.09 16.95 -7.00
CA GLY A 61 -15.58 16.53 -8.31
C GLY A 61 -14.44 15.53 -8.22
N LYS A 62 -13.51 15.70 -7.30
CA LYS A 62 -12.43 14.72 -7.07
C LYS A 62 -12.96 13.36 -6.62
N LYS A 63 -13.90 13.36 -5.66
CA LYS A 63 -14.58 12.13 -5.20
C LYS A 63 -15.40 11.49 -6.31
N PHE A 64 -16.13 12.30 -7.08
CA PHE A 64 -16.94 11.82 -8.19
C PHE A 64 -16.07 11.25 -9.34
N LYS A 65 -14.88 11.80 -9.57
CA LYS A 65 -13.93 11.24 -10.53
C LYS A 65 -13.55 9.80 -10.16
N LEU A 66 -13.17 9.56 -8.91
CA LEU A 66 -12.84 8.21 -8.43
C LEU A 66 -14.01 7.23 -8.61
N TYR A 67 -15.22 7.69 -8.34
CA TYR A 67 -16.43 6.90 -8.57
C TYR A 67 -16.64 6.61 -10.06
N ALA A 68 -16.54 7.63 -10.93
CA ALA A 68 -16.76 7.51 -12.37
C ALA A 68 -15.73 6.59 -13.04
N ASP A 69 -14.45 6.68 -12.66
CA ASP A 69 -13.38 5.79 -13.12
C ASP A 69 -13.75 4.33 -12.80
N LYS A 70 -14.12 4.04 -11.56
CA LYS A 70 -14.53 2.68 -11.14
C LYS A 70 -15.76 2.14 -11.87
N GLN A 71 -16.76 2.99 -12.11
CA GLN A 71 -17.96 2.57 -12.85
C GLN A 71 -17.65 2.23 -14.30
N LEU A 72 -16.78 2.98 -14.95
CA LEU A 72 -16.34 2.71 -16.31
C LEU A 72 -15.51 1.40 -16.40
N GLU A 73 -14.61 1.18 -15.45
CA GLU A 73 -13.84 -0.08 -15.34
C GLU A 73 -14.75 -1.29 -15.12
N GLN A 74 -15.71 -1.21 -14.21
CA GLN A 74 -16.66 -2.29 -13.95
C GLN A 74 -17.50 -2.63 -15.19
N TRP A 75 -17.91 -1.62 -15.94
CA TRP A 75 -18.65 -1.84 -17.17
C TRP A 75 -17.80 -2.50 -18.26
N GLN A 76 -16.58 -2.08 -18.42
CA GLN A 76 -15.65 -2.69 -19.35
C GLN A 76 -15.40 -4.16 -18.99
N SER A 77 -15.17 -4.45 -17.72
CA SER A 77 -15.03 -5.82 -17.21
C SER A 77 -16.29 -6.67 -17.44
N PHE A 78 -17.48 -6.08 -17.24
CA PHE A 78 -18.73 -6.76 -17.53
C PHE A 78 -18.89 -7.08 -19.02
N LYS A 79 -18.59 -6.14 -19.91
CA LYS A 79 -18.61 -6.39 -21.36
C LYS A 79 -17.67 -7.52 -21.75
N SER A 80 -16.44 -7.50 -21.23
CA SER A 80 -15.47 -8.58 -21.49
C SER A 80 -15.93 -9.93 -20.98
N SER A 81 -16.76 -9.99 -19.94
CA SER A 81 -17.31 -11.23 -19.41
C SER A 81 -18.47 -11.83 -20.23
N LEU A 82 -19.05 -11.03 -21.14
CA LEU A 82 -20.14 -11.50 -22.03
C LEU A 82 -19.64 -12.15 -23.33
N ASP A 83 -18.38 -11.93 -23.67
CA ASP A 83 -17.77 -12.56 -24.84
C ASP A 83 -17.15 -13.90 -24.47
N ASP A 84 -17.80 -15.02 -24.87
CA ASP A 84 -17.36 -16.41 -24.68
C ASP A 84 -16.04 -16.79 -25.38
N LYS A 85 -15.45 -15.89 -26.16
CA LYS A 85 -14.07 -16.04 -26.67
C LYS A 85 -13.14 -15.65 -25.53
N LYS A 86 -12.12 -16.46 -25.24
CA LYS A 86 -11.00 -16.15 -24.33
C LYS A 86 -10.39 -14.76 -24.61
N GLU A 87 -11.13 -13.71 -24.33
CA GLU A 87 -10.58 -12.35 -24.41
C GLU A 87 -9.64 -12.18 -23.23
N LEU A 88 -8.44 -11.78 -23.55
CA LEU A 88 -7.42 -11.40 -22.57
C LEU A 88 -8.00 -10.30 -21.70
N LEU A 89 -7.95 -10.49 -20.38
CA LEU A 89 -8.40 -9.47 -19.45
C LEU A 89 -7.63 -8.17 -19.72
N THR A 90 -8.36 -7.07 -19.74
CA THR A 90 -7.83 -5.70 -19.87
C THR A 90 -8.30 -4.85 -18.70
N GLY A 91 -7.62 -3.75 -18.46
CA GLY A 91 -7.96 -2.81 -17.38
C GLY A 91 -6.74 -2.47 -16.55
N LYS A 92 -6.99 -1.80 -15.40
CA LYS A 92 -5.95 -1.37 -14.47
C LYS A 92 -6.12 -2.10 -13.15
N LEU A 93 -5.01 -2.51 -12.58
CA LEU A 93 -4.94 -3.16 -11.27
C LEU A 93 -4.07 -2.31 -10.35
N HIS A 94 -4.68 -1.71 -9.35
CA HIS A 94 -4.02 -0.84 -8.41
C HIS A 94 -3.56 -1.64 -7.19
N ILE A 95 -2.26 -1.66 -6.94
CA ILE A 95 -1.63 -2.42 -5.87
C ILE A 95 -0.88 -1.47 -4.94
N TYR A 96 -1.04 -1.67 -3.64
CA TYR A 96 -0.26 -1.00 -2.60
C TYR A 96 0.61 -2.01 -1.85
N CYS A 97 1.86 -1.67 -1.58
CA CYS A 97 2.72 -2.46 -0.70
C CYS A 97 3.87 -1.63 -0.13
N SER A 98 4.60 -2.19 0.84
CA SER A 98 5.87 -1.59 1.26
C SER A 98 6.94 -1.73 0.17
N VAL A 99 7.98 -0.90 0.25
CA VAL A 99 9.14 -0.99 -0.66
C VAL A 99 9.75 -2.39 -0.61
N THR A 100 9.94 -2.96 0.59
CA THR A 100 10.46 -4.33 0.74
C THR A 100 9.53 -5.35 0.08
N ALA A 101 8.20 -5.26 0.26
CA ALA A 101 7.27 -6.19 -0.36
C ALA A 101 7.28 -6.10 -1.90
N ALA A 102 7.56 -4.91 -2.45
CA ALA A 102 7.72 -4.70 -3.89
C ALA A 102 8.95 -5.45 -4.46
N TYR A 103 9.98 -5.69 -3.64
CA TYR A 103 11.16 -6.47 -4.05
C TYR A 103 11.07 -7.95 -3.72
N SER A 104 10.38 -8.33 -2.65
CA SER A 104 10.40 -9.70 -2.12
C SER A 104 9.17 -10.53 -2.49
N HIS A 105 7.98 -10.00 -2.28
CA HIS A 105 6.72 -10.77 -2.40
C HIS A 105 5.97 -10.49 -3.71
N LEU A 106 5.99 -9.24 -4.18
CA LEU A 106 5.22 -8.83 -5.36
C LEU A 106 5.74 -9.43 -6.68
N PRO A 107 7.07 -9.53 -6.96
CA PRO A 107 7.57 -9.99 -8.25
C PRO A 107 7.05 -11.36 -8.67
N PRO A 108 7.12 -12.43 -7.85
CA PRO A 108 6.63 -13.74 -8.24
C PRO A 108 5.11 -13.76 -8.48
N LEU A 109 4.34 -12.91 -7.77
CA LEU A 109 2.89 -12.78 -7.97
C LEU A 109 2.59 -12.13 -9.32
N LEU A 110 3.30 -11.05 -9.63
CA LEU A 110 3.12 -10.33 -10.90
C LEU A 110 3.62 -11.12 -12.10
N GLU A 111 4.69 -11.89 -11.97
CA GLU A 111 5.21 -12.73 -13.05
C GLU A 111 4.15 -13.74 -13.51
N ARG A 112 3.54 -14.46 -12.57
CA ARG A 112 2.46 -15.41 -12.86
C ARG A 112 1.24 -14.72 -13.45
N PHE A 113 0.83 -13.59 -12.87
CA PHE A 113 -0.35 -12.85 -13.33
C PHE A 113 -0.16 -12.30 -14.74
N ARG A 114 0.98 -11.65 -15.01
CA ARG A 114 1.28 -11.05 -16.32
C ARG A 114 1.42 -12.07 -17.45
N SER A 115 1.93 -13.27 -17.16
CA SER A 115 2.02 -14.35 -18.16
C SER A 115 0.64 -14.78 -18.67
N GLN A 116 -0.39 -14.68 -17.83
CA GLN A 116 -1.77 -15.04 -18.18
C GLN A 116 -2.60 -13.85 -18.68
N HIS A 117 -2.27 -12.63 -18.21
CA HIS A 117 -3.03 -11.40 -18.44
C HIS A 117 -2.13 -10.24 -18.87
N PRO A 118 -1.45 -10.34 -20.04
CA PRO A 118 -0.42 -9.37 -20.47
C PRO A 118 -0.97 -7.97 -20.81
N LEU A 119 -2.29 -7.83 -20.99
CA LEU A 119 -2.93 -6.56 -21.36
C LEU A 119 -3.44 -5.77 -20.13
N VAL A 120 -3.21 -6.28 -18.90
CA VAL A 120 -3.59 -5.58 -17.68
C VAL A 120 -2.47 -4.60 -17.29
N GLU A 121 -2.83 -3.33 -17.14
CA GLU A 121 -1.93 -2.30 -16.64
C GLU A 121 -1.82 -2.40 -15.11
N ILE A 122 -0.60 -2.48 -14.58
CA ILE A 122 -0.36 -2.50 -13.13
C ILE A 122 0.01 -1.10 -12.66
N MET A 123 -0.74 -0.59 -11.70
CA MET A 123 -0.43 0.66 -10.99
C MET A 123 0.04 0.33 -9.58
N LEU A 124 1.33 0.55 -9.31
CA LEU A 124 1.95 0.25 -8.02
C LEU A 124 2.15 1.54 -7.22
N THR A 125 1.63 1.55 -6.01
CA THR A 125 1.90 2.58 -5.01
C THR A 125 2.68 1.96 -3.86
N THR A 126 3.77 2.59 -3.44
CA THR A 126 4.57 2.11 -2.30
C THR A 126 4.50 3.08 -1.14
N GLY A 127 4.55 2.54 0.09
CA GLY A 127 4.53 3.32 1.32
C GLY A 127 4.72 2.46 2.57
N ASP A 128 4.25 2.92 3.73
CA ASP A 128 4.33 2.12 4.96
C ASP A 128 3.39 0.91 4.88
N ALA A 129 3.91 -0.27 5.25
CA ALA A 129 3.13 -1.51 5.24
C ALA A 129 1.88 -1.46 6.14
N ALA A 130 1.88 -0.60 7.15
CA ALA A 130 0.77 -0.44 8.08
C ALA A 130 -0.44 0.29 7.46
N ASP A 131 -0.23 1.11 6.42
CA ASP A 131 -1.27 1.93 5.80
C ASP A 131 -2.09 1.14 4.76
N GLY A 132 -1.58 0.02 4.28
CA GLY A 132 -2.16 -0.72 3.17
C GLY A 132 -3.62 -1.16 3.38
N LEU A 133 -3.98 -1.50 4.63
CA LEU A 133 -5.36 -1.86 4.97
C LEU A 133 -6.32 -0.67 4.79
N GLU A 134 -5.90 0.52 5.18
CA GLU A 134 -6.67 1.74 5.02
C GLU A 134 -6.87 2.07 3.53
N PHE A 135 -5.85 1.95 2.70
CA PHE A 135 -5.96 2.15 1.25
C PHE A 135 -6.99 1.21 0.60
N VAL A 136 -7.03 -0.05 1.04
CA VAL A 136 -8.05 -1.02 0.58
C VAL A 136 -9.44 -0.61 1.05
N GLN A 137 -9.61 -0.27 2.34
CA GLN A 137 -10.91 0.11 2.90
C GLN A 137 -11.48 1.38 2.25
N ASN A 138 -10.62 2.35 1.96
CA ASN A 138 -10.98 3.60 1.29
C ASN A 138 -11.15 3.43 -0.23
N LYS A 139 -10.99 2.20 -0.76
CA LYS A 139 -11.11 1.87 -2.19
C LYS A 139 -10.12 2.64 -3.07
N SER A 140 -9.00 3.08 -2.52
CA SER A 140 -7.95 3.78 -3.26
C SER A 140 -7.08 2.82 -4.06
N VAL A 141 -7.07 1.53 -3.67
CA VAL A 141 -6.38 0.44 -4.37
C VAL A 141 -7.26 -0.80 -4.40
N ASP A 142 -6.98 -1.71 -5.33
CA ASP A 142 -7.69 -2.98 -5.44
C ASP A 142 -7.13 -4.01 -4.47
N PHE A 143 -5.81 -4.00 -4.29
CA PHE A 143 -5.07 -4.88 -3.39
C PHE A 143 -4.05 -4.13 -2.55
N ALA A 144 -3.75 -4.67 -1.38
CA ALA A 144 -2.56 -4.30 -0.64
C ALA A 144 -1.84 -5.56 -0.11
N ILE A 145 -0.50 -5.50 -0.09
CA ILE A 145 0.31 -6.48 0.64
C ILE A 145 0.55 -5.91 2.03
N VAL A 146 -0.02 -6.56 3.04
CA VAL A 146 -0.06 -6.06 4.42
C VAL A 146 0.29 -7.14 5.43
N ALA A 147 0.76 -6.73 6.60
CA ALA A 147 0.81 -7.61 7.76
C ALA A 147 -0.60 -7.92 8.25
N TYR A 148 -0.85 -9.18 8.66
CA TYR A 148 -2.13 -9.57 9.24
C TYR A 148 -2.43 -8.71 10.47
N PRO A 149 -3.55 -7.96 10.47
CA PRO A 149 -3.90 -7.10 11.60
C PRO A 149 -4.45 -7.93 12.77
N GLU A 150 -4.38 -7.39 13.99
CA GLU A 150 -4.99 -8.04 15.18
C GLU A 150 -6.49 -8.32 14.99
N HIS A 151 -7.17 -7.39 14.32
CA HIS A 151 -8.58 -7.51 13.97
C HIS A 151 -8.75 -7.25 12.47
N LEU A 152 -8.99 -8.31 11.72
CA LEU A 152 -9.31 -8.19 10.30
C LEU A 152 -10.77 -7.72 10.15
N PRO A 153 -11.04 -6.57 9.51
CA PRO A 153 -12.40 -6.14 9.25
C PRO A 153 -13.17 -7.15 8.42
N ARG A 154 -14.45 -7.40 8.75
CA ARG A 154 -15.30 -8.35 8.02
C ARG A 154 -15.47 -8.01 6.53
N SER A 155 -15.26 -6.75 6.16
CA SER A 155 -15.31 -6.28 4.78
C SER A 155 -14.08 -6.65 3.95
N VAL A 156 -13.00 -7.12 4.58
CA VAL A 156 -11.72 -7.40 3.94
C VAL A 156 -11.49 -8.91 3.84
N TYR A 157 -11.08 -9.35 2.67
CA TYR A 157 -10.50 -10.66 2.43
C TYR A 157 -8.98 -10.58 2.54
N PHE A 158 -8.39 -11.57 3.18
CA PHE A 158 -6.96 -11.72 3.34
C PHE A 158 -6.50 -13.08 2.83
N HIS A 159 -5.53 -13.09 1.94
CA HIS A 159 -4.86 -14.29 1.44
C HIS A 159 -3.43 -14.32 1.98
N HIS A 160 -3.12 -15.31 2.80
CA HIS A 160 -1.81 -15.47 3.41
C HIS A 160 -0.73 -15.76 2.35
N LEU A 161 0.40 -15.08 2.42
CA LEU A 161 1.57 -15.30 1.56
C LEU A 161 2.74 -15.95 2.31
N ALA A 162 3.08 -15.41 3.48
CA ALA A 162 4.23 -15.86 4.25
C ALA A 162 4.10 -15.44 5.72
N THR A 163 4.83 -16.14 6.59
CA THR A 163 5.08 -15.73 7.97
C THR A 163 6.48 -15.13 8.07
N LEU A 164 6.59 -13.89 8.51
CA LEU A 164 7.83 -13.13 8.56
C LEU A 164 8.45 -13.19 9.94
N PRO A 165 9.64 -13.79 10.11
CA PRO A 165 10.38 -13.72 11.34
C PRO A 165 10.89 -12.30 11.58
N LEU A 166 10.80 -11.86 12.85
CA LEU A 166 11.35 -10.60 13.32
C LEU A 166 12.71 -10.82 13.98
N ALA A 167 13.61 -9.88 13.77
CA ALA A 167 14.92 -9.88 14.41
C ALA A 167 15.25 -8.50 15.00
N VAL A 168 16.03 -8.52 16.09
CA VAL A 168 16.69 -7.31 16.59
C VAL A 168 17.95 -7.11 15.81
N ILE A 169 18.13 -5.92 15.26
CA ILE A 169 19.34 -5.53 14.52
C ILE A 169 20.12 -4.44 15.25
N ALA A 170 21.43 -4.49 15.10
CA ALA A 170 22.40 -3.55 15.65
C ALA A 170 23.41 -3.14 14.58
N PRO A 171 24.11 -2.00 14.74
CA PRO A 171 25.18 -1.62 13.81
C PRO A 171 26.36 -2.57 13.90
N THR A 172 27.12 -2.70 12.79
CA THR A 172 28.43 -3.40 12.79
C THR A 172 29.59 -2.44 13.06
N MET A 173 29.40 -1.15 12.79
CA MET A 173 30.42 -0.13 12.98
C MET A 173 30.69 0.15 14.47
N GLN A 174 31.94 0.51 14.78
CA GLN A 174 32.31 0.98 16.12
C GLN A 174 31.57 2.28 16.46
N CYS A 175 30.68 2.23 17.43
CA CYS A 175 29.86 3.35 17.90
C CYS A 175 29.41 3.12 19.35
N ARG A 176 28.83 4.15 19.96
CA ARG A 176 28.34 4.06 21.34
C ARG A 176 27.32 2.93 21.54
N VAL A 177 26.45 2.68 20.59
CA VAL A 177 25.44 1.59 20.67
C VAL A 177 26.12 0.24 20.76
N LEU A 178 27.13 -0.01 19.90
CA LEU A 178 27.88 -1.27 19.92
C LEU A 178 28.68 -1.43 21.24
N GLN A 179 29.23 -0.35 21.77
CA GLN A 179 29.89 -0.37 23.09
C GLN A 179 28.94 -0.73 24.22
N LEU A 180 27.71 -0.15 24.23
CA LEU A 180 26.68 -0.49 25.22
C LEU A 180 26.23 -1.95 25.12
N LEU A 181 26.21 -2.52 23.92
CA LEU A 181 25.84 -3.93 23.70
C LEU A 181 26.96 -4.90 24.09
N GLN A 182 28.23 -4.49 24.00
CA GLN A 182 29.42 -5.32 24.26
C GLN A 182 29.95 -5.21 25.68
N LEU A 183 29.56 -4.17 26.42
CA LEU A 183 30.11 -3.87 27.75
C LEU A 183 29.92 -5.01 28.78
N ASP A 184 29.09 -6.02 28.48
CA ASP A 184 28.88 -7.12 29.40
C ASP A 184 28.53 -8.43 28.67
N GLN A 185 29.53 -9.08 28.11
CA GLN A 185 29.36 -10.44 27.52
C GLN A 185 28.85 -11.48 28.54
N HIS A 186 28.88 -11.15 29.85
CA HIS A 186 28.42 -12.01 30.95
C HIS A 186 27.19 -11.49 31.70
N LYS A 187 26.68 -10.28 31.37
CA LYS A 187 25.49 -9.72 31.99
C LYS A 187 24.34 -9.53 30.98
N ALA A 188 23.13 -9.52 31.51
CA ALA A 188 21.96 -9.22 30.69
C ALA A 188 22.06 -7.79 30.11
N ILE A 189 21.70 -7.62 28.82
CA ILE A 189 21.67 -6.32 28.15
C ILE A 189 20.80 -5.34 28.92
N ALA A 190 21.34 -4.16 29.26
CA ALA A 190 20.61 -3.07 29.90
C ALA A 190 19.77 -2.31 28.85
N TRP A 191 18.65 -2.88 28.44
CA TRP A 191 17.80 -2.37 27.36
C TRP A 191 17.31 -0.94 27.57
N SER A 192 17.18 -0.47 28.82
CA SER A 192 16.79 0.91 29.14
C SER A 192 17.86 1.95 28.76
N GLU A 193 19.12 1.55 28.60
CA GLU A 193 20.22 2.43 28.18
C GLU A 193 20.46 2.41 26.67
N ILE A 194 20.00 1.36 25.99
CA ILE A 194 20.19 1.20 24.56
C ILE A 194 19.24 2.14 23.78
N PRO A 195 19.76 3.01 22.91
CA PRO A 195 18.92 3.78 22.00
C PRO A 195 18.15 2.86 21.04
N ILE A 196 16.85 3.07 20.94
CA ILE A 196 15.95 2.24 20.14
C ILE A 196 15.32 3.06 19.03
N ILE A 197 15.27 2.51 17.84
CA ILE A 197 14.59 3.06 16.68
C ILE A 197 13.35 2.21 16.41
N LEU A 198 12.18 2.84 16.34
CA LEU A 198 10.89 2.16 16.20
C LEU A 198 10.15 2.58 14.94
N PRO A 199 9.34 1.67 14.37
CA PRO A 199 8.31 2.08 13.43
C PRO A 199 7.30 3.00 14.12
N GLU A 200 6.71 3.93 13.38
CA GLU A 200 5.71 4.86 13.91
C GLU A 200 4.47 4.11 14.41
N HIS A 201 4.03 3.11 13.69
CA HIS A 201 2.85 2.29 14.00
C HIS A 201 2.97 0.87 13.40
N GLY A 202 1.87 0.10 13.42
CA GLY A 202 1.78 -1.20 12.78
C GLY A 202 2.18 -2.41 13.64
N THR A 203 2.17 -3.58 13.03
CA THR A 203 2.34 -4.87 13.73
C THR A 203 3.74 -5.02 14.33
N ALA A 204 4.79 -4.61 13.63
CA ALA A 204 6.16 -4.70 14.13
C ALA A 204 6.37 -3.86 15.41
N ARG A 205 5.78 -2.65 15.48
CA ARG A 205 5.81 -1.83 16.69
C ARG A 205 5.14 -2.52 17.87
N LYS A 206 3.96 -3.11 17.66
CA LYS A 206 3.25 -3.84 18.72
C LYS A 206 4.03 -5.07 19.20
N ARG A 207 4.67 -5.81 18.29
CA ARG A 207 5.56 -6.93 18.63
C ARG A 207 6.76 -6.48 19.46
N PHE A 208 7.37 -5.33 19.11
CA PHE A 208 8.41 -4.71 19.91
C PHE A 208 7.91 -4.37 21.32
N GLU A 209 6.78 -3.67 21.46
CA GLU A 209 6.25 -3.24 22.76
C GLU A 209 5.92 -4.44 23.66
N TYR A 210 5.40 -5.53 23.10
CA TYR A 210 5.16 -6.76 23.81
C TYR A 210 6.46 -7.44 24.24
N TRP A 211 7.42 -7.60 23.34
CA TRP A 211 8.73 -8.16 23.61
C TRP A 211 9.48 -7.34 24.66
N TYR A 212 9.48 -6.01 24.55
CA TYR A 212 10.19 -5.13 25.49
C TYR A 212 9.59 -5.19 26.88
N ARG A 213 8.27 -5.24 27.04
CA ARG A 213 7.60 -5.42 28.34
C ARG A 213 8.09 -6.66 29.09
N LYS A 214 8.35 -7.75 28.39
CA LYS A 214 8.89 -8.98 28.99
C LYS A 214 10.29 -8.82 29.59
N LYS A 215 11.03 -7.77 29.18
CA LYS A 215 12.37 -7.49 29.74
C LYS A 215 12.34 -6.90 31.14
N GLN A 216 11.23 -6.31 31.56
CA GLN A 216 11.02 -5.70 32.89
C GLN A 216 12.10 -4.66 33.28
N GLN A 217 12.66 -3.94 32.30
CA GLN A 217 13.76 -2.97 32.49
C GLN A 217 13.32 -1.51 32.43
N GLY A 218 12.07 -1.22 32.80
CA GLY A 218 11.56 0.15 32.82
C GLY A 218 11.17 0.67 31.43
N LYS A 219 11.31 1.98 31.20
CA LYS A 219 10.91 2.64 29.95
C LYS A 219 11.98 2.46 28.88
N ALA A 220 11.55 2.14 27.67
CA ALA A 220 12.43 2.09 26.50
C ALA A 220 13.04 3.46 26.19
N ASN A 221 14.34 3.48 25.89
CA ASN A 221 15.06 4.67 25.45
C ASN A 221 14.82 4.87 23.92
N ILE A 222 13.68 5.44 23.56
CA ILE A 222 13.33 5.65 22.14
C ILE A 222 14.13 6.84 21.63
N TYR A 223 15.08 6.59 20.74
CA TYR A 223 15.90 7.59 20.06
C TYR A 223 15.17 8.21 18.85
N ALA A 224 14.51 7.36 18.05
CA ALA A 224 13.80 7.81 16.86
C ALA A 224 12.57 6.96 16.59
N THR A 225 11.60 7.58 15.92
CA THR A 225 10.43 6.93 15.33
C THR A 225 10.45 7.21 13.83
N VAL A 226 10.27 6.17 13.00
CA VAL A 226 10.40 6.27 11.55
C VAL A 226 9.19 5.64 10.86
N SER A 227 8.83 6.17 9.70
CA SER A 227 7.89 5.54 8.78
C SER A 227 8.65 4.59 7.87
N GLY A 228 8.20 3.32 7.80
CA GLY A 228 8.82 2.25 7.01
C GLY A 228 10.05 1.60 7.65
N HIS A 229 10.18 0.30 7.40
CA HIS A 229 11.28 -0.50 7.98
C HIS A 229 12.63 -0.23 7.31
N GLU A 230 12.64 0.22 6.06
CA GLU A 230 13.84 0.54 5.30
C GLU A 230 14.61 1.72 5.92
N ALA A 231 13.87 2.74 6.36
CA ALA A 231 14.44 3.87 7.10
C ALA A 231 15.02 3.43 8.44
N LEU A 232 14.35 2.48 9.14
CA LEU A 232 14.83 1.91 10.39
C LEU A 232 16.17 1.21 10.20
N VAL A 233 16.29 0.31 9.20
CA VAL A 233 17.55 -0.39 8.90
C VAL A 233 18.66 0.60 8.58
N SER A 234 18.37 1.66 7.80
CA SER A 234 19.34 2.69 7.46
C SER A 234 19.85 3.45 8.68
N MET A 235 18.98 3.82 9.63
CA MET A 235 19.37 4.49 10.88
C MET A 235 20.18 3.58 11.80
N VAL A 236 19.85 2.29 11.87
CA VAL A 236 20.67 1.31 12.61
C VAL A 236 22.05 1.21 11.98
N ALA A 237 22.15 1.12 10.66
CA ALA A 237 23.42 1.09 9.94
C ALA A 237 24.31 2.33 10.16
N LEU A 238 23.71 3.47 10.53
CA LEU A 238 24.41 4.71 10.92
C LEU A 238 24.85 4.73 12.39
N GLY A 239 24.52 3.70 13.17
CA GLY A 239 24.88 3.63 14.59
C GLY A 239 23.97 4.42 15.52
N CYS A 240 22.79 4.83 15.06
CA CYS A 240 21.85 5.63 15.86
C CYS A 240 21.13 4.83 16.98
N GLY A 241 21.07 3.51 16.87
CA GLY A 241 20.37 2.67 17.83
C GLY A 241 20.24 1.23 17.36
N VAL A 242 19.40 0.47 18.05
CA VAL A 242 18.95 -0.87 17.66
C VAL A 242 17.50 -0.79 17.18
N GLY A 243 17.05 -1.77 16.40
CA GLY A 243 15.66 -1.83 15.96
C GLY A 243 15.16 -3.26 15.78
N ILE A 244 13.84 -3.42 15.70
CA ILE A 244 13.20 -4.70 15.36
C ILE A 244 12.56 -4.57 13.99
N VAL A 245 12.94 -5.49 13.09
CA VAL A 245 12.46 -5.52 11.70
C VAL A 245 12.23 -6.96 11.23
N PRO A 246 11.37 -7.17 10.23
CA PRO A 246 11.33 -8.42 9.50
C PRO A 246 12.69 -8.71 8.85
N GLN A 247 13.18 -9.96 8.94
CA GLN A 247 14.49 -10.33 8.37
C GLN A 247 14.58 -10.03 6.88
N VAL A 248 13.49 -10.22 6.14
CA VAL A 248 13.41 -9.93 4.70
C VAL A 248 13.73 -8.46 4.37
N VAL A 249 13.50 -7.51 5.28
CA VAL A 249 13.86 -6.10 5.08
C VAL A 249 15.38 -5.93 5.10
N VAL A 250 16.06 -6.60 6.01
CA VAL A 250 17.53 -6.57 6.09
C VAL A 250 18.15 -7.23 4.87
N GLU A 251 17.64 -8.41 4.49
CA GLU A 251 18.16 -9.20 3.35
C GLU A 251 18.10 -8.41 2.02
N ASN A 252 17.06 -7.59 1.85
CA ASN A 252 16.88 -6.74 0.67
C ASN A 252 17.45 -5.31 0.83
N SER A 253 18.09 -5.01 1.97
CA SER A 253 18.62 -3.68 2.22
C SER A 253 19.96 -3.45 1.52
N PRO A 254 20.19 -2.29 0.88
CA PRO A 254 21.50 -1.93 0.32
C PRO A 254 22.58 -1.75 1.40
N VAL A 255 22.20 -1.61 2.66
CA VAL A 255 23.12 -1.44 3.80
C VAL A 255 23.20 -2.67 4.71
N LYS A 256 22.77 -3.84 4.24
CA LYS A 256 22.72 -5.09 5.03
C LYS A 256 24.06 -5.47 5.70
N GLU A 257 25.19 -5.20 5.05
CA GLU A 257 26.53 -5.49 5.59
C GLU A 257 26.92 -4.54 6.75
N ARG A 258 26.16 -3.48 6.98
CA ARG A 258 26.40 -2.50 8.05
C ARG A 258 25.52 -2.73 9.28
N VAL A 259 24.71 -3.78 9.25
CA VAL A 259 23.88 -4.22 10.38
C VAL A 259 24.14 -5.69 10.67
N GLN A 260 23.91 -6.08 11.91
CA GLN A 260 24.02 -7.48 12.38
C GLN A 260 22.80 -7.85 13.19
N TYR A 261 22.45 -9.13 13.16
CA TYR A 261 21.43 -9.68 14.02
C TYR A 261 21.97 -9.89 15.44
N LEU A 262 21.23 -9.44 16.44
CA LEU A 262 21.57 -9.70 17.83
C LEU A 262 21.08 -11.08 18.25
N ALA A 263 22.01 -11.93 18.69
CA ALA A 263 21.70 -13.22 19.28
C ALA A 263 21.25 -13.08 20.74
N ASN A 264 20.58 -14.11 21.27
CA ASN A 264 20.20 -14.22 22.69
C ASN A 264 19.32 -13.09 23.25
N VAL A 265 18.59 -12.40 22.35
CA VAL A 265 17.67 -11.33 22.76
C VAL A 265 16.28 -11.83 23.17
N GLY A 266 16.07 -13.16 23.11
CA GLY A 266 14.77 -13.80 23.30
C GLY A 266 13.92 -13.77 22.03
N GLU A 267 12.92 -14.62 22.02
CA GLU A 267 12.03 -14.78 20.86
C GLU A 267 11.11 -13.58 20.69
N ILE A 268 10.97 -13.14 19.44
CA ILE A 268 9.99 -12.13 19.02
C ILE A 268 8.99 -12.84 18.13
N GLU A 269 7.72 -12.73 18.49
CA GLU A 269 6.64 -13.38 17.77
C GLU A 269 6.60 -12.86 16.31
N PRO A 270 6.69 -13.76 15.31
CA PRO A 270 6.59 -13.38 13.90
C PRO A 270 5.19 -12.85 13.58
N PHE A 271 5.01 -12.35 12.37
CA PHE A 271 3.68 -11.98 11.88
C PHE A 271 3.46 -12.48 10.45
N ASP A 272 2.20 -12.73 10.13
CA ASP A 272 1.81 -13.13 8.80
C ASP A 272 1.71 -11.92 7.87
N VAL A 273 2.13 -12.10 6.62
CA VAL A 273 1.93 -11.15 5.53
C VAL A 273 1.06 -11.77 4.45
N GLY A 274 0.23 -10.97 3.84
CA GLY A 274 -0.65 -11.46 2.78
C GLY A 274 -1.21 -10.35 1.91
N VAL A 275 -1.90 -10.76 0.86
CA VAL A 275 -2.65 -9.87 -0.03
C VAL A 275 -4.06 -9.68 0.52
N CYS A 276 -4.50 -8.45 0.65
CA CYS A 276 -5.86 -8.15 1.03
C CYS A 276 -6.61 -7.32 -0.03
N CYS A 277 -7.92 -7.53 -0.10
CA CYS A 277 -8.86 -6.76 -0.92
C CYS A 277 -10.20 -6.64 -0.21
N LEU A 278 -11.11 -5.79 -0.71
CA LEU A 278 -12.49 -5.79 -0.21
C LEU A 278 -13.25 -7.04 -0.67
N ASN A 279 -13.96 -7.69 0.26
CA ASN A 279 -14.78 -8.88 -0.02
C ASN A 279 -15.78 -8.64 -1.16
N GLN A 280 -16.40 -7.45 -1.21
CA GLN A 280 -17.38 -7.10 -2.25
C GLN A 280 -16.81 -7.07 -3.67
N PHE A 281 -15.49 -6.91 -3.81
CA PHE A 281 -14.82 -6.86 -5.12
C PHE A 281 -14.16 -8.17 -5.53
N ARG A 282 -14.16 -9.16 -4.65
CA ARG A 282 -13.52 -10.45 -4.87
C ARG A 282 -14.00 -11.21 -6.11
N SER A 283 -15.26 -10.99 -6.51
CA SER A 283 -15.86 -11.60 -7.71
C SER A 283 -15.57 -10.83 -9.01
N GLN A 284 -14.97 -9.65 -8.93
CA GLN A 284 -14.60 -8.89 -10.12
C GLN A 284 -13.54 -9.65 -10.93
N PRO A 285 -13.63 -9.64 -12.29
CA PRO A 285 -12.78 -10.47 -13.14
C PRO A 285 -11.28 -10.32 -12.90
N LEU A 286 -10.76 -9.07 -12.78
CA LEU A 286 -9.34 -8.81 -12.55
C LEU A 286 -8.90 -9.30 -11.17
N ILE A 287 -9.70 -9.04 -10.13
CA ILE A 287 -9.39 -9.44 -8.76
C ILE A 287 -9.43 -10.96 -8.62
N LYS A 288 -10.45 -11.60 -9.19
CA LYS A 288 -10.57 -13.06 -9.22
C LYS A 288 -9.38 -13.69 -9.95
N ALA A 289 -9.01 -13.16 -11.11
CA ALA A 289 -7.87 -13.65 -11.89
C ALA A 289 -6.54 -13.49 -11.15
N PHE A 290 -6.34 -12.37 -10.45
CA PHE A 290 -5.14 -12.17 -9.64
C PHE A 290 -5.05 -13.22 -8.53
N PHE A 291 -6.11 -13.45 -7.75
CA PHE A 291 -6.10 -14.48 -6.71
C PHE A 291 -5.93 -15.89 -7.28
N ALA A 292 -6.49 -16.20 -8.45
CA ALA A 292 -6.28 -17.48 -9.11
C ALA A 292 -4.82 -17.71 -9.55
N SER A 293 -4.08 -16.64 -9.84
CA SER A 293 -2.67 -16.72 -10.24
C SER A 293 -1.70 -16.88 -9.06
N ILE A 294 -2.15 -16.59 -7.83
CA ILE A 294 -1.30 -16.65 -6.62
C ILE A 294 -1.64 -17.80 -5.68
N SER A 295 -2.68 -18.61 -6.03
CA SER A 295 -3.12 -19.79 -5.28
C SER A 295 -2.31 -21.04 -5.59
#